data_3f8f16a5659303ac843d5ea4b6c14538
#
_entry.id   3f8f16a5659303ac843d5ea4b6c14538
#
_cell.length_a   1.000
_cell.length_b   1.000
_cell.length_c   1.000
_cell.angle_alpha   90.00
_cell.angle_beta   90.00
_cell.angle_gamma   90.00
#
_symmetry.space_group_name_H-M   'P 1'
#
loop_
_entity.id
_entity.type
_entity.pdbx_description
1 polymer ?
#
loop_
_entity_poly.entity_id
_entity_poly.type
_entity_poly.pdbx_seq_one_letter_code
_entity_poly.pdbx_strand_id
1 'polypeptide(L)'
;MNMPGGAAPDGNGGGDKPSGEAPSGDGNGAPQAPDNNAESVTITLTDNTLFYDESGSEITIDSLTEGTTVTVATDADGNAISVTITTLSAMGGGMGGGQSAPSSYEAVNTYSENTSISNESISSTGTDENAILVTNQANVSLDNVTIDRTSSDSTGGDSSSFYGVGAAVLATDGTVNIFNSTITTNASGGAGVFAYGDGVANVSDTTINTTQDTSGGIHVAGGGTLHATNLTVETNGGSAAAIRSDRGGGTMTVNGGSYTSNGSGSPAVYCTADIDIQNATLTATGSEAVCIEGLNSLKLTDCDLTGDMPENEQNDCTWTVILYQSMSGDSEVGNSTFSMTGGSLTSKNGGLFYTTNTESTFYLSDVDITYSDSNDFFLKCTGNSNARGWGQSGANGADCIFTADNQDMTGDVIWDSISDLDFDMVNGSTLIGAFVQDESNAGNGGNGYANLTIDKTSTWIVTGDSTLSSLTNHGLIEDADGKTVTIKDANGNVLVDGTSNYTITVDSYTEA
;
A
#
# COMPACT_ATOMS: atom_id res chain seq x y z
N MET A 1 -36.00 -8.91 -28.01
CA MET A 1 -35.67 -8.48 -29.38
C MET A 1 -34.21 -8.78 -29.62
N ASN A 2 -33.90 -9.47 -30.72
CA ASN A 2 -32.64 -10.14 -31.04
C ASN A 2 -31.39 -9.25 -31.04
N MET A 3 -30.32 -9.78 -30.47
CA MET A 3 -28.95 -9.39 -30.80
C MET A 3 -28.52 -10.06 -32.11
N PRO A 4 -27.66 -9.45 -32.91
CA PRO A 4 -26.83 -10.19 -33.87
C PRO A 4 -25.38 -10.20 -33.41
N GLY A 5 -24.81 -11.42 -33.40
CA GLY A 5 -23.36 -11.65 -33.25
C GLY A 5 -22.63 -11.27 -34.54
N GLY A 6 -21.40 -10.85 -34.37
CA GLY A 6 -20.44 -10.59 -35.44
C GLY A 6 -19.12 -11.34 -35.15
N ALA A 7 -18.79 -12.24 -36.09
CA ALA A 7 -17.62 -13.09 -36.06
C ALA A 7 -16.36 -12.33 -36.46
N ALA A 8 -15.20 -12.78 -35.93
CA ALA A 8 -13.86 -12.38 -36.33
C ALA A 8 -13.49 -12.95 -37.72
N PRO A 9 -12.67 -12.27 -38.53
CA PRO A 9 -12.07 -12.87 -39.70
C PRO A 9 -10.63 -13.32 -39.44
N ASP A 10 -10.40 -14.57 -39.76
CA ASP A 10 -9.06 -15.15 -40.01
C ASP A 10 -8.43 -14.51 -41.25
N GLY A 11 -7.16 -14.19 -41.18
CA GLY A 11 -6.40 -13.68 -42.29
C GLY A 11 -4.95 -14.15 -42.24
N ASN A 12 -4.73 -15.32 -42.83
CA ASN A 12 -3.39 -15.87 -43.16
C ASN A 12 -2.89 -15.19 -44.43
N GLY A 13 -1.65 -14.69 -44.42
CA GLY A 13 -0.99 -14.14 -45.60
C GLY A 13 0.53 -14.10 -45.45
N GLY A 14 1.19 -15.12 -45.91
CA GLY A 14 2.64 -15.16 -46.07
C GLY A 14 3.12 -14.20 -47.17
N GLY A 15 4.29 -13.63 -46.96
CA GLY A 15 4.99 -12.77 -47.91
C GLY A 15 6.49 -12.73 -47.67
N ASP A 16 7.22 -13.04 -48.66
CA ASP A 16 8.64 -13.31 -48.84
C ASP A 16 9.61 -12.31 -48.20
N LYS A 17 10.76 -12.88 -47.77
CA LYS A 17 11.99 -12.21 -47.35
C LYS A 17 12.82 -11.85 -48.56
N PRO A 18 13.37 -10.64 -48.70
CA PRO A 18 14.55 -10.40 -49.55
C PRO A 18 15.83 -10.46 -48.71
N SER A 19 16.77 -11.22 -49.21
CA SER A 19 18.15 -11.27 -48.79
C SER A 19 18.90 -9.99 -49.21
N GLY A 20 19.56 -9.34 -48.24
CA GLY A 20 20.49 -8.23 -48.49
C GLY A 20 21.71 -8.38 -47.59
N GLU A 21 22.88 -8.43 -48.23
CA GLU A 21 24.20 -8.59 -47.63
C GLU A 21 24.57 -7.45 -46.67
N ALA A 22 25.28 -7.81 -45.61
CA ALA A 22 25.86 -6.88 -44.64
C ALA A 22 27.17 -6.26 -45.19
N PRO A 23 27.44 -4.97 -44.97
CA PRO A 23 28.75 -4.40 -45.12
C PRO A 23 29.58 -4.62 -43.85
N SER A 24 30.80 -5.13 -44.03
CA SER A 24 31.85 -5.21 -43.02
C SER A 24 32.39 -3.80 -42.71
N GLY A 25 32.45 -3.46 -41.42
CA GLY A 25 33.12 -2.27 -40.94
C GLY A 25 33.72 -2.54 -39.56
N ASP A 26 35.05 -2.60 -39.54
CA ASP A 26 35.89 -2.70 -38.34
C ASP A 26 35.72 -1.46 -37.45
N GLY A 27 35.54 -1.68 -36.13
CA GLY A 27 35.52 -0.57 -35.18
C GLY A 27 35.50 -1.10 -33.74
N ASN A 28 36.67 -1.40 -33.19
CA ASN A 28 36.90 -1.69 -31.76
C ASN A 28 36.37 -0.54 -30.88
N GLY A 29 35.51 -0.89 -29.96
CA GLY A 29 35.03 -0.03 -28.87
C GLY A 29 34.08 -0.81 -28.00
N ALA A 30 34.61 -1.55 -27.04
CA ALA A 30 33.79 -2.11 -25.98
C ALA A 30 33.07 -0.96 -25.25
N PRO A 31 31.77 -1.07 -24.92
CA PRO A 31 31.11 -0.11 -24.06
C PRO A 31 31.79 -0.14 -22.69
N GLN A 32 32.28 1.03 -22.23
CA GLN A 32 32.68 1.20 -20.83
C GLN A 32 31.47 0.91 -19.95
N ALA A 33 31.66 0.02 -18.98
CA ALA A 33 30.71 -0.18 -17.90
C ALA A 33 30.46 1.15 -17.17
N PRO A 34 29.23 1.43 -16.69
CA PRO A 34 28.98 2.60 -15.88
C PRO A 34 29.86 2.57 -14.64
N ASP A 35 30.47 3.71 -14.31
CA ASP A 35 31.17 3.92 -13.05
C ASP A 35 30.19 3.79 -11.90
N ASN A 36 30.02 2.61 -11.37
CA ASN A 36 29.36 2.40 -10.09
C ASN A 36 30.33 2.85 -8.99
N ASN A 37 30.04 3.97 -8.36
CA ASN A 37 30.61 4.37 -7.08
C ASN A 37 30.04 3.46 -5.96
N ALA A 38 30.24 2.15 -6.05
CA ALA A 38 29.90 1.21 -5.01
C ALA A 38 30.97 1.33 -3.89
N GLU A 39 30.54 1.72 -2.69
CA GLU A 39 31.40 1.67 -1.51
C GLU A 39 31.71 0.20 -1.18
N SER A 40 33.00 -0.10 -0.97
CA SER A 40 33.40 -1.42 -0.52
C SER A 40 33.13 -1.55 0.98
N VAL A 41 32.22 -2.42 1.36
CA VAL A 41 31.93 -2.77 2.75
C VAL A 41 32.58 -4.12 3.07
N THR A 42 33.37 -4.18 4.15
CA THR A 42 33.92 -5.45 4.65
C THR A 42 33.05 -5.97 5.78
N ILE A 43 32.54 -7.19 5.62
CA ILE A 43 31.68 -7.85 6.60
C ILE A 43 32.44 -9.01 7.23
N THR A 44 32.38 -9.12 8.57
CA THR A 44 33.04 -10.19 9.32
C THR A 44 32.10 -11.40 9.42
N LEU A 45 32.53 -12.55 8.90
CA LEU A 45 31.86 -13.83 9.10
C LEU A 45 32.35 -14.47 10.39
N THR A 46 31.46 -15.13 11.13
CA THR A 46 31.76 -15.89 12.35
C THR A 46 31.41 -17.36 12.16
N ASP A 47 31.81 -18.22 13.09
CA ASP A 47 31.46 -19.64 13.09
C ASP A 47 29.93 -19.87 13.22
N ASN A 48 29.18 -18.84 13.60
CA ASN A 48 27.72 -18.87 13.75
C ASN A 48 26.97 -18.20 12.60
N THR A 49 27.67 -17.71 11.57
CA THR A 49 27.03 -17.10 10.40
C THR A 49 26.32 -18.18 9.59
N LEU A 50 25.02 -18.03 9.37
CA LEU A 50 24.19 -18.91 8.59
C LEU A 50 24.18 -18.49 7.12
N PHE A 51 24.15 -19.43 6.21
CA PHE A 51 24.09 -19.18 4.77
C PHE A 51 22.84 -19.82 4.18
N TYR A 52 22.15 -19.08 3.34
CA TYR A 52 20.92 -19.55 2.68
C TYR A 52 20.99 -19.34 1.18
N ASP A 53 20.39 -20.26 0.42
CA ASP A 53 20.11 -20.05 -0.99
C ASP A 53 18.86 -19.15 -1.18
N GLU A 54 18.52 -18.88 -2.43
CA GLU A 54 17.36 -18.06 -2.83
C GLU A 54 16.01 -18.63 -2.36
N SER A 55 15.94 -19.90 -2.08
CA SER A 55 14.74 -20.57 -1.58
C SER A 55 14.64 -20.56 -0.06
N GLY A 56 15.61 -19.96 0.65
CA GLY A 56 15.71 -20.01 2.10
C GLY A 56 16.28 -21.32 2.64
N SER A 57 16.77 -22.22 1.80
CA SER A 57 17.39 -23.47 2.24
C SER A 57 18.82 -23.20 2.73
N GLU A 58 19.20 -23.81 3.87
CA GLU A 58 20.55 -23.64 4.42
C GLU A 58 21.60 -24.26 3.49
N ILE A 59 22.65 -23.48 3.21
CA ILE A 59 23.79 -23.85 2.35
C ILE A 59 25.09 -23.65 3.11
N THR A 60 26.23 -23.91 2.48
CA THR A 60 27.55 -23.65 3.05
C THR A 60 28.22 -22.50 2.34
N ILE A 61 29.21 -21.86 2.98
CA ILE A 61 30.00 -20.78 2.41
C ILE A 61 30.62 -21.14 1.06
N ASP A 62 30.93 -22.40 0.82
CA ASP A 62 31.51 -22.88 -0.45
C ASP A 62 30.55 -22.70 -1.65
N SER A 63 29.28 -22.43 -1.40
CA SER A 63 28.27 -22.11 -2.41
C SER A 63 28.37 -20.66 -2.91
N LEU A 64 29.09 -19.80 -2.19
CA LEU A 64 29.34 -18.40 -2.57
C LEU A 64 30.55 -18.34 -3.51
N THR A 65 30.38 -17.71 -4.64
CA THR A 65 31.47 -17.44 -5.59
C THR A 65 31.63 -15.93 -5.80
N GLU A 66 32.82 -15.51 -6.26
CA GLU A 66 33.03 -14.11 -6.61
C GLU A 66 32.00 -13.66 -7.65
N GLY A 67 31.33 -12.54 -7.38
CA GLY A 67 30.23 -12.03 -8.22
C GLY A 67 28.83 -12.48 -7.77
N THR A 68 28.70 -13.31 -6.74
CA THR A 68 27.39 -13.67 -6.17
C THR A 68 26.82 -12.46 -5.43
N THR A 69 25.60 -12.08 -5.76
CA THR A 69 24.87 -11.05 -5.01
C THR A 69 24.27 -11.68 -3.76
N VAL A 70 24.42 -11.01 -2.63
CA VAL A 70 23.93 -11.50 -1.34
C VAL A 70 23.31 -10.37 -0.53
N THR A 71 22.30 -10.72 0.27
CA THR A 71 21.83 -9.88 1.37
C THR A 71 22.47 -10.35 2.67
N VAL A 72 22.97 -9.44 3.50
CA VAL A 72 23.63 -9.76 4.74
C VAL A 72 22.95 -9.08 5.92
N ALA A 73 22.48 -9.88 6.88
CA ALA A 73 22.03 -9.38 8.17
C ALA A 73 23.21 -9.37 9.15
N THR A 74 23.41 -8.26 9.89
CA THR A 74 24.49 -8.10 10.85
C THR A 74 23.98 -7.87 12.26
N ASP A 75 24.79 -8.25 13.25
CA ASP A 75 24.57 -7.89 14.66
C ASP A 75 25.01 -6.42 14.92
N ALA A 76 24.83 -5.99 16.17
CA ALA A 76 25.21 -4.63 16.60
C ALA A 76 26.73 -4.34 16.51
N ASP A 77 27.56 -5.38 16.43
CA ASP A 77 29.03 -5.28 16.32
C ASP A 77 29.49 -5.35 14.84
N GLY A 78 28.55 -5.51 13.89
CA GLY A 78 28.82 -5.58 12.45
C GLY A 78 29.26 -6.98 11.96
N ASN A 79 29.09 -8.04 12.75
CA ASN A 79 29.33 -9.40 12.29
C ASN A 79 28.10 -9.95 11.58
N ALA A 80 28.29 -10.73 10.50
CA ALA A 80 27.19 -11.36 9.80
C ALA A 80 26.50 -12.43 10.66
N ILE A 81 25.20 -12.27 10.85
CA ILE A 81 24.31 -13.27 11.44
C ILE A 81 23.90 -14.26 10.34
N SER A 82 23.48 -13.75 9.17
CA SER A 82 23.13 -14.55 8.01
C SER A 82 23.56 -13.90 6.70
N VAL A 83 23.81 -14.75 5.70
CA VAL A 83 24.11 -14.36 4.33
C VAL A 83 23.19 -15.16 3.43
N THR A 84 22.29 -14.48 2.71
CA THR A 84 21.34 -15.10 1.78
C THR A 84 21.77 -14.76 0.35
N ILE A 85 21.89 -15.79 -0.50
CA ILE A 85 22.10 -15.57 -1.93
C ILE A 85 20.83 -14.92 -2.46
N THR A 86 21.01 -13.73 -3.01
CA THR A 86 19.95 -13.08 -3.79
C THR A 86 20.45 -13.02 -5.23
N THR A 87 19.81 -13.73 -6.12
CA THR A 87 19.97 -13.34 -7.52
C THR A 87 19.35 -11.96 -7.65
N LEU A 88 20.16 -10.99 -8.11
CA LEU A 88 19.61 -9.96 -8.96
C LEU A 88 19.12 -10.71 -10.21
N SER A 89 18.04 -11.45 -10.08
CA SER A 89 17.23 -11.72 -11.22
C SER A 89 16.86 -10.33 -11.71
N ALA A 90 17.49 -9.92 -12.82
CA ALA A 90 16.75 -9.13 -13.75
C ALA A 90 15.41 -9.83 -13.87
N MET A 91 14.39 -9.37 -13.15
CA MET A 91 13.02 -9.79 -13.31
C MET A 91 12.59 -9.35 -14.71
N GLY A 92 13.11 -10.06 -15.68
CA GLY A 92 12.60 -10.07 -17.02
C GLY A 92 11.58 -11.18 -17.11
N GLY A 93 10.33 -10.82 -16.99
CA GLY A 93 9.28 -11.76 -17.33
C GLY A 93 8.04 -11.66 -16.49
N GLY A 94 7.36 -10.53 -16.48
CA GLY A 94 6.02 -10.38 -15.95
C GLY A 94 5.49 -9.02 -16.37
N MET A 95 4.84 -8.95 -17.49
CA MET A 95 3.91 -7.94 -17.99
C MET A 95 3.79 -6.63 -17.18
N GLY A 96 4.76 -5.80 -17.29
CA GLY A 96 4.77 -4.41 -16.97
C GLY A 96 5.98 -3.86 -17.67
N GLY A 97 5.84 -3.42 -18.91
CA GLY A 97 6.88 -2.65 -19.59
C GLY A 97 7.10 -1.38 -18.81
N GLY A 98 7.96 -1.43 -17.79
CA GLY A 98 8.30 -0.27 -16.99
C GLY A 98 8.86 0.79 -17.92
N GLN A 99 8.09 1.82 -18.19
CA GLN A 99 8.60 3.01 -18.87
C GLN A 99 9.73 3.55 -17.98
N SER A 100 10.88 3.79 -18.57
CA SER A 100 11.99 4.47 -17.91
C SER A 100 11.60 5.90 -17.59
N ALA A 101 12.20 6.50 -16.54
CA ALA A 101 12.05 7.92 -16.27
C ALA A 101 12.29 8.74 -17.55
N PRO A 102 11.47 9.77 -17.82
CA PRO A 102 11.65 10.58 -19.00
C PRO A 102 13.02 11.29 -18.95
N SER A 103 13.69 11.38 -20.09
CA SER A 103 14.96 12.09 -20.19
C SER A 103 14.81 13.61 -20.05
N SER A 104 13.60 14.14 -20.22
CA SER A 104 13.25 15.54 -20.07
C SER A 104 11.74 15.68 -19.85
N TYR A 105 11.34 16.75 -19.18
CA TYR A 105 9.94 17.11 -19.00
C TYR A 105 9.59 18.33 -19.88
N GLU A 106 8.40 18.31 -20.44
CA GLU A 106 7.81 19.49 -21.06
C GLU A 106 7.07 20.31 -19.98
N ALA A 107 7.34 21.61 -19.91
CA ALA A 107 6.70 22.49 -18.96
C ALA A 107 6.52 23.91 -19.50
N VAL A 108 5.42 24.57 -19.14
CA VAL A 108 5.20 25.98 -19.47
C VAL A 108 6.25 26.86 -18.79
N ASN A 109 6.51 26.60 -17.51
CA ASN A 109 7.49 27.32 -16.72
C ASN A 109 8.47 26.31 -16.08
N THR A 110 9.73 26.42 -16.46
CA THR A 110 10.81 25.67 -15.80
C THR A 110 11.64 26.62 -14.95
N TYR A 111 11.70 26.37 -13.66
CA TYR A 111 12.50 27.15 -12.71
C TYR A 111 13.71 26.33 -12.28
N SER A 112 14.88 26.79 -12.72
CA SER A 112 16.19 26.22 -12.40
C SER A 112 17.05 27.15 -11.53
N GLU A 113 16.46 28.26 -11.05
CA GLU A 113 17.06 29.24 -10.15
C GLU A 113 16.02 29.68 -9.11
N ASN A 114 16.49 30.15 -7.95
CA ASN A 114 15.63 30.61 -6.87
C ASN A 114 14.71 31.73 -7.36
N THR A 115 13.41 31.55 -7.21
CA THR A 115 12.38 32.41 -7.77
C THR A 115 11.23 32.58 -6.78
N SER A 116 10.61 33.77 -6.76
CA SER A 116 9.38 34.00 -6.00
C SER A 116 8.33 34.61 -6.94
N ILE A 117 7.15 33.98 -6.93
CA ILE A 117 6.00 34.35 -7.77
C ILE A 117 4.82 34.59 -6.84
N SER A 118 4.11 35.69 -7.06
CA SER A 118 2.93 36.00 -6.26
C SER A 118 1.84 36.67 -7.07
N ASN A 119 0.59 36.35 -6.73
CA ASN A 119 -0.61 36.93 -7.35
C ASN A 119 -0.67 36.77 -8.88
N GLU A 120 -0.18 35.62 -9.37
CA GLU A 120 -0.16 35.32 -10.81
C GLU A 120 -1.11 34.15 -11.14
N SER A 121 -1.48 34.06 -12.42
CA SER A 121 -2.21 32.94 -12.99
C SER A 121 -1.34 32.23 -14.03
N ILE A 122 -1.19 30.95 -13.90
CA ILE A 122 -0.36 30.09 -14.76
C ILE A 122 -1.28 29.03 -15.38
N SER A 123 -1.27 28.94 -16.70
CA SER A 123 -2.07 27.94 -17.44
C SER A 123 -1.19 27.06 -18.30
N SER A 124 -1.47 25.77 -18.33
CA SER A 124 -0.84 24.78 -19.19
C SER A 124 -1.90 24.02 -19.96
N THR A 125 -1.71 23.88 -21.28
CA THR A 125 -2.66 23.19 -22.18
C THR A 125 -2.01 22.19 -23.12
N GLY A 126 -0.71 21.99 -23.03
CA GLY A 126 0.02 21.04 -23.86
C GLY A 126 -0.25 19.57 -23.47
N THR A 127 0.01 18.66 -24.38
CA THR A 127 -0.06 17.22 -24.12
C THR A 127 1.07 16.85 -23.17
N ASP A 128 0.75 16.15 -22.08
CA ASP A 128 1.69 15.66 -21.06
C ASP A 128 2.65 16.76 -20.53
N GLU A 129 2.23 18.01 -20.56
CA GLU A 129 2.99 19.21 -20.18
C GLU A 129 2.73 19.55 -18.71
N ASN A 130 3.76 19.81 -17.94
CA ASN A 130 3.63 20.38 -16.60
C ASN A 130 3.36 21.91 -16.66
N ALA A 131 2.55 22.46 -15.76
CA ALA A 131 2.42 23.93 -15.71
C ALA A 131 3.68 24.55 -15.08
N ILE A 132 4.23 23.90 -14.07
CA ILE A 132 5.47 24.30 -13.39
C ILE A 132 6.37 23.08 -13.19
N LEU A 133 7.63 23.21 -13.58
CA LEU A 133 8.73 22.30 -13.25
C LEU A 133 9.78 23.04 -12.40
N VAL A 134 10.14 22.46 -11.24
CA VAL A 134 11.21 22.96 -10.37
C VAL A 134 12.36 21.96 -10.37
N THR A 135 13.54 22.42 -10.78
CA THR A 135 14.72 21.58 -11.01
C THR A 135 16.02 22.30 -10.64
N ASN A 136 17.16 21.61 -10.77
CA ASN A 136 18.50 22.16 -10.55
C ASN A 136 18.68 22.80 -9.16
N GLN A 137 18.12 22.13 -8.12
CA GLN A 137 18.19 22.58 -6.71
C GLN A 137 17.62 24.00 -6.47
N ALA A 138 16.81 24.49 -7.39
CA ALA A 138 16.13 25.76 -7.23
C ALA A 138 15.16 25.74 -6.04
N ASN A 139 15.06 26.86 -5.33
CA ASN A 139 14.04 27.08 -4.31
C ASN A 139 13.03 28.09 -4.85
N VAL A 140 11.82 27.59 -5.13
CA VAL A 140 10.74 28.36 -5.73
C VAL A 140 9.62 28.59 -4.73
N SER A 141 9.17 29.82 -4.61
CA SER A 141 8.04 30.22 -3.75
C SER A 141 6.88 30.70 -4.60
N LEU A 142 5.71 30.10 -4.39
CA LEU A 142 4.44 30.44 -5.06
C LEU A 142 3.45 30.88 -3.97
N ASP A 143 3.07 32.17 -3.97
CA ASP A 143 2.13 32.73 -2.99
C ASP A 143 0.93 33.36 -3.68
N ASN A 144 -0.27 32.94 -3.33
CA ASN A 144 -1.51 33.42 -3.92
C ASN A 144 -1.52 33.27 -5.45
N VAL A 145 -1.11 32.08 -5.97
CA VAL A 145 -1.12 31.79 -7.40
C VAL A 145 -2.33 30.92 -7.77
N THR A 146 -2.81 31.08 -8.99
CA THR A 146 -3.81 30.20 -9.59
C THR A 146 -3.13 29.39 -10.70
N ILE A 147 -3.16 28.08 -10.59
CA ILE A 147 -2.59 27.18 -11.59
C ILE A 147 -3.72 26.37 -12.22
N ASP A 148 -3.83 26.43 -13.55
CA ASP A 148 -4.84 25.72 -14.33
C ASP A 148 -4.16 24.83 -15.37
N ARG A 149 -4.25 23.51 -15.16
CA ARG A 149 -3.70 22.51 -16.05
C ARG A 149 -4.83 21.79 -16.78
N THR A 150 -4.99 22.03 -18.07
CA THR A 150 -6.07 21.46 -18.88
C THR A 150 -5.51 20.85 -20.16
N SER A 151 -5.85 19.60 -20.46
CA SER A 151 -5.50 18.97 -21.73
C SER A 151 -6.47 17.84 -22.05
N SER A 152 -6.96 17.81 -23.30
CA SER A 152 -7.77 16.70 -23.81
C SER A 152 -6.91 15.53 -24.33
N ASP A 153 -5.63 15.74 -24.55
CA ASP A 153 -4.75 14.82 -25.27
C ASP A 153 -3.66 14.21 -24.37
N SER A 154 -3.63 14.60 -23.09
CA SER A 154 -2.69 13.98 -22.13
C SER A 154 -2.99 12.52 -21.92
N THR A 155 -1.91 11.71 -21.86
CA THR A 155 -2.00 10.25 -21.90
C THR A 155 -2.21 9.63 -20.51
N GLY A 156 -1.71 10.27 -19.45
CA GLY A 156 -1.76 9.70 -18.09
C GLY A 156 -0.93 8.41 -17.96
N GLY A 157 -1.39 7.49 -17.11
CA GLY A 157 -0.79 6.18 -16.91
C GLY A 157 0.56 6.23 -16.16
N ASP A 158 1.43 5.26 -16.45
CA ASP A 158 2.68 5.04 -15.71
C ASP A 158 3.63 6.24 -15.70
N SER A 159 3.76 6.95 -16.84
CA SER A 159 4.61 8.14 -16.91
C SER A 159 4.17 9.24 -15.95
N SER A 160 2.87 9.42 -15.81
CA SER A 160 2.30 10.41 -14.89
C SER A 160 2.36 9.93 -13.45
N SER A 161 2.02 8.66 -13.20
CA SER A 161 1.99 8.09 -11.85
C SER A 161 3.39 7.96 -11.24
N PHE A 162 4.38 7.50 -12.02
CA PHE A 162 5.71 7.20 -11.47
C PHE A 162 6.70 8.34 -11.57
N TYR A 163 6.48 9.30 -12.48
CA TYR A 163 7.47 10.34 -12.76
C TYR A 163 6.89 11.77 -12.76
N GLY A 164 5.59 11.93 -12.58
CA GLY A 164 4.95 13.26 -12.51
C GLY A 164 4.79 13.99 -13.84
N VAL A 165 4.85 13.24 -14.97
CA VAL A 165 4.60 13.82 -16.30
C VAL A 165 3.17 14.35 -16.36
N GLY A 166 3.00 15.62 -16.76
CA GLY A 166 1.69 16.25 -16.89
C GLY A 166 1.10 16.80 -15.58
N ALA A 167 1.76 16.67 -14.44
CA ALA A 167 1.34 17.28 -13.18
C ALA A 167 1.27 18.81 -13.30
N ALA A 168 0.37 19.45 -12.54
CA ALA A 168 0.31 20.92 -12.52
C ALA A 168 1.60 21.50 -11.94
N VAL A 169 2.10 20.96 -10.83
CA VAL A 169 3.40 21.35 -10.25
C VAL A 169 4.24 20.10 -10.03
N LEU A 170 5.43 20.07 -10.59
CA LEU A 170 6.42 19.01 -10.44
C LEU A 170 7.73 19.57 -9.88
N ALA A 171 8.23 18.97 -8.79
CA ALA A 171 9.58 19.17 -8.29
C ALA A 171 10.39 17.87 -8.48
N THR A 172 11.54 17.92 -9.16
CA THR A 172 12.38 16.74 -9.44
C THR A 172 13.64 16.66 -8.59
N ASP A 173 14.34 17.79 -8.41
CA ASP A 173 15.56 17.94 -7.61
C ASP A 173 15.67 19.34 -6.99
N GLY A 174 14.58 20.10 -7.03
CA GLY A 174 14.45 21.41 -6.39
C GLY A 174 13.36 21.40 -5.32
N THR A 175 13.17 22.55 -4.68
CA THR A 175 12.15 22.76 -3.65
C THR A 175 11.08 23.73 -4.14
N VAL A 176 9.81 23.32 -4.09
CA VAL A 176 8.68 24.24 -4.30
C VAL A 176 7.96 24.48 -2.97
N ASN A 177 7.68 25.73 -2.68
CA ASN A 177 6.90 26.18 -1.53
C ASN A 177 5.63 26.88 -2.04
N ILE A 178 4.46 26.31 -1.75
CA ILE A 178 3.16 26.78 -2.27
C ILE A 178 2.31 27.23 -1.09
N PHE A 179 1.82 28.46 -1.16
CA PHE A 179 0.99 29.06 -0.10
C PHE A 179 -0.26 29.72 -0.68
N ASN A 180 -1.38 29.63 0.03
CA ASN A 180 -2.60 30.41 -0.26
C ASN A 180 -3.07 30.32 -1.72
N SER A 181 -2.86 29.18 -2.37
CA SER A 181 -2.98 29.04 -3.81
C SER A 181 -4.17 28.15 -4.22
N THR A 182 -4.49 28.17 -5.51
CA THR A 182 -5.50 27.30 -6.09
C THR A 182 -4.91 26.55 -7.28
N ILE A 183 -5.04 25.25 -7.29
CA ILE A 183 -4.55 24.36 -8.36
C ILE A 183 -5.74 23.57 -8.90
N THR A 184 -6.01 23.69 -10.19
CA THR A 184 -7.04 22.91 -10.88
C THR A 184 -6.42 22.12 -12.01
N THR A 185 -6.83 20.84 -12.15
CA THR A 185 -6.40 20.02 -13.27
C THR A 185 -7.59 19.33 -13.94
N ASN A 186 -7.57 19.37 -15.28
CA ASN A 186 -8.48 18.67 -16.15
C ASN A 186 -7.68 18.05 -17.29
N ALA A 187 -6.77 17.16 -16.93
CA ALA A 187 -5.90 16.42 -17.84
C ALA A 187 -5.64 15.03 -17.26
N SER A 188 -5.66 14.00 -18.09
CA SER A 188 -5.30 12.65 -17.66
C SER A 188 -3.85 12.66 -17.14
N GLY A 189 -3.59 12.09 -15.97
CA GLY A 189 -2.30 12.15 -15.29
C GLY A 189 -1.91 13.52 -14.71
N GLY A 190 -2.83 14.48 -14.75
CA GLY A 190 -2.63 15.83 -14.22
C GLY A 190 -2.68 15.89 -12.70
N ALA A 191 -1.73 15.31 -12.00
CA ALA A 191 -1.62 15.44 -10.53
C ALA A 191 -1.52 16.92 -10.13
N GLY A 192 -2.05 17.28 -8.95
CA GLY A 192 -2.01 18.65 -8.45
C GLY A 192 -0.58 19.08 -8.13
N VAL A 193 0.06 18.41 -7.14
CA VAL A 193 1.47 18.65 -6.76
C VAL A 193 2.20 17.32 -6.67
N PHE A 194 3.34 17.24 -7.33
CA PHE A 194 4.16 16.03 -7.41
C PHE A 194 5.60 16.31 -6.98
N ALA A 195 6.13 15.54 -6.04
CA ALA A 195 7.54 15.51 -5.69
C ALA A 195 8.15 14.18 -6.14
N TYR A 196 9.16 14.24 -7.00
CA TYR A 196 9.84 13.07 -7.57
C TYR A 196 11.35 13.12 -7.31
N GLY A 197 11.95 11.98 -6.99
CA GLY A 197 13.40 11.89 -6.78
C GLY A 197 13.86 12.72 -5.60
N ASP A 198 14.80 13.60 -5.81
CA ASP A 198 15.28 14.55 -4.78
C ASP A 198 14.36 15.79 -4.63
N GLY A 199 13.22 15.81 -5.32
CA GLY A 199 12.26 16.92 -5.29
C GLY A 199 11.57 17.05 -3.94
N VAL A 200 11.39 18.31 -3.50
CA VAL A 200 10.68 18.65 -2.26
C VAL A 200 9.53 19.60 -2.55
N ALA A 201 8.33 19.25 -2.05
CA ALA A 201 7.18 20.13 -2.11
C ALA A 201 6.66 20.47 -0.71
N ASN A 202 6.59 21.74 -0.37
CA ASN A 202 5.96 22.25 0.84
C ASN A 202 4.69 23.00 0.44
N VAL A 203 3.51 22.51 0.85
CA VAL A 203 2.23 23.06 0.42
C VAL A 203 1.38 23.43 1.63
N SER A 204 0.90 24.66 1.71
CA SER A 204 0.01 25.06 2.80
C SER A 204 -1.15 25.94 2.33
N ASP A 205 -2.26 25.86 3.05
CA ASP A 205 -3.46 26.69 2.86
C ASP A 205 -3.90 26.79 1.39
N THR A 206 -3.81 25.66 0.68
CA THR A 206 -3.99 25.58 -0.78
C THR A 206 -5.15 24.65 -1.13
N THR A 207 -5.94 25.04 -2.14
CA THR A 207 -7.02 24.22 -2.69
C THR A 207 -6.55 23.52 -3.96
N ILE A 208 -6.76 22.20 -4.05
CA ILE A 208 -6.38 21.36 -5.19
C ILE A 208 -7.61 20.59 -5.67
N ASN A 209 -7.96 20.73 -6.95
CA ASN A 209 -9.05 19.99 -7.58
C ASN A 209 -8.54 19.28 -8.85
N THR A 210 -8.71 17.96 -8.93
CA THR A 210 -8.37 17.17 -10.11
C THR A 210 -9.60 16.42 -10.63
N THR A 211 -9.72 16.25 -11.95
CA THR A 211 -10.96 15.72 -12.54
C THR A 211 -10.79 14.50 -13.43
N GLN A 212 -9.58 14.23 -13.93
CA GLN A 212 -9.34 13.15 -14.87
C GLN A 212 -8.64 11.96 -14.21
N ASP A 213 -8.61 10.82 -14.90
CA ASP A 213 -7.99 9.60 -14.42
C ASP A 213 -6.48 9.78 -14.17
N THR A 214 -5.93 9.02 -13.23
CA THR A 214 -4.53 9.05 -12.78
C THR A 214 -4.03 10.40 -12.27
N SER A 215 -4.96 11.31 -11.94
CA SER A 215 -4.69 12.69 -11.50
C SER A 215 -4.82 12.80 -9.98
N GLY A 216 -3.81 12.34 -9.23
CA GLY A 216 -3.77 12.46 -7.78
C GLY A 216 -3.77 13.91 -7.29
N GLY A 217 -4.13 14.13 -6.03
CA GLY A 217 -4.12 15.45 -5.41
C GLY A 217 -2.70 15.90 -5.08
N ILE A 218 -2.12 15.32 -4.03
CA ILE A 218 -0.70 15.46 -3.67
C ILE A 218 0.00 14.10 -3.83
N HIS A 219 1.24 14.10 -4.34
CA HIS A 219 1.84 12.88 -4.84
C HIS A 219 3.36 12.85 -4.60
N VAL A 220 3.89 11.70 -4.18
CA VAL A 220 5.33 11.42 -4.12
C VAL A 220 5.66 10.13 -4.86
N ALA A 221 6.80 10.08 -5.53
CA ALA A 221 7.37 8.87 -6.10
C ALA A 221 8.89 8.99 -6.25
N GLY A 222 9.57 7.85 -6.43
CA GLY A 222 11.01 7.83 -6.67
C GLY A 222 11.86 8.42 -5.54
N GLY A 223 11.37 8.46 -4.31
CA GLY A 223 12.07 9.04 -3.16
C GLY A 223 11.67 10.49 -2.82
N GLY A 224 10.72 11.09 -3.53
CA GLY A 224 10.29 12.48 -3.33
C GLY A 224 9.81 12.78 -1.90
N THR A 225 9.85 14.05 -1.51
CA THR A 225 9.41 14.50 -0.18
C THR A 225 8.31 15.54 -0.29
N LEU A 226 7.20 15.35 0.45
CA LEU A 226 6.10 16.31 0.44
C LEU A 226 5.61 16.61 1.87
N HIS A 227 5.47 17.90 2.16
CA HIS A 227 4.89 18.39 3.41
C HIS A 227 3.64 19.19 3.12
N ALA A 228 2.49 18.75 3.62
CA ALA A 228 1.20 19.40 3.43
C ALA A 228 0.64 19.92 4.76
N THR A 229 0.11 21.15 4.74
CA THR A 229 -0.55 21.74 5.90
C THR A 229 -1.85 22.40 5.48
N ASN A 230 -2.96 21.98 6.10
CA ASN A 230 -4.27 22.63 5.95
C ASN A 230 -4.72 22.75 4.48
N LEU A 231 -4.63 21.67 3.70
CA LEU A 231 -5.09 21.66 2.31
C LEU A 231 -6.58 21.31 2.20
N THR A 232 -7.19 21.76 1.11
CA THR A 232 -8.47 21.23 0.63
C THR A 232 -8.22 20.55 -0.70
N VAL A 233 -8.31 19.22 -0.72
CA VAL A 233 -8.03 18.40 -1.90
C VAL A 233 -9.28 17.64 -2.30
N GLU A 234 -9.66 17.73 -3.57
CA GLU A 234 -10.73 16.93 -4.17
C GLU A 234 -10.26 16.32 -5.48
N THR A 235 -10.39 14.99 -5.61
CA THR A 235 -10.08 14.26 -6.84
C THR A 235 -11.30 13.50 -7.34
N ASN A 236 -11.53 13.47 -8.66
CA ASN A 236 -12.73 12.90 -9.26
C ASN A 236 -12.47 11.81 -10.29
N GLY A 237 -11.23 11.64 -10.74
CA GLY A 237 -10.85 10.63 -11.72
C GLY A 237 -10.68 9.22 -11.13
N GLY A 238 -10.70 8.21 -11.98
CA GLY A 238 -10.30 6.86 -11.60
C GLY A 238 -8.79 6.76 -11.33
N SER A 239 -8.38 5.91 -10.38
CA SER A 239 -6.97 5.79 -9.95
C SER A 239 -6.33 7.14 -9.59
N ALA A 240 -7.08 8.02 -8.93
CA ALA A 240 -6.71 9.40 -8.62
C ALA A 240 -6.87 9.68 -7.12
N ALA A 241 -6.13 8.97 -6.27
CA ALA A 241 -6.16 9.17 -4.83
C ALA A 241 -5.83 10.62 -4.43
N ALA A 242 -6.50 11.15 -3.39
CA ALA A 242 -6.27 12.52 -2.93
C ALA A 242 -4.87 12.68 -2.32
N ILE A 243 -4.41 11.67 -1.57
CA ILE A 243 -3.03 11.50 -1.10
C ILE A 243 -2.49 10.26 -1.78
N ARG A 244 -1.44 10.41 -2.59
CA ARG A 244 -0.94 9.33 -3.42
C ARG A 244 0.58 9.20 -3.35
N SER A 245 1.05 7.98 -3.37
CA SER A 245 2.43 7.66 -3.64
C SER A 245 2.52 6.55 -4.67
N ASP A 246 3.63 6.46 -5.37
CA ASP A 246 3.85 5.45 -6.40
C ASP A 246 5.30 4.95 -6.37
N ARG A 247 5.67 4.18 -7.36
CA ARG A 247 6.94 3.43 -7.50
C ARG A 247 8.15 4.21 -7.02
N GLY A 248 8.95 3.57 -6.17
CA GLY A 248 10.14 4.14 -5.54
C GLY A 248 9.83 4.96 -4.28
N GLY A 249 8.56 5.03 -3.88
CA GLY A 249 8.14 5.60 -2.60
C GLY A 249 8.54 7.05 -2.39
N GLY A 250 8.78 7.39 -1.15
CA GLY A 250 9.18 8.71 -0.68
C GLY A 250 8.71 8.95 0.75
N THR A 251 8.62 10.21 1.14
CA THR A 251 8.14 10.60 2.46
C THR A 251 7.06 11.67 2.34
N MET A 252 5.95 11.48 3.04
CA MET A 252 4.89 12.47 3.08
C MET A 252 4.44 12.76 4.52
N THR A 253 4.35 14.04 4.87
CA THR A 253 3.75 14.48 6.14
C THR A 253 2.58 15.40 5.86
N VAL A 254 1.45 15.13 6.51
CA VAL A 254 0.21 15.91 6.34
C VAL A 254 -0.30 16.36 7.71
N ASN A 255 -0.57 17.63 7.88
CA ASN A 255 -1.15 18.15 9.10
C ASN A 255 -2.38 19.03 8.81
N GLY A 256 -3.54 18.55 9.22
CA GLY A 256 -4.82 19.21 8.97
C GLY A 256 -5.28 19.16 7.52
N GLY A 257 -6.46 19.69 7.30
CA GLY A 257 -7.07 19.77 5.98
C GLY A 257 -8.11 18.69 5.69
N SER A 258 -8.64 18.72 4.49
CA SER A 258 -9.67 17.80 3.99
C SER A 258 -9.24 17.23 2.63
N TYR A 259 -9.28 15.91 2.52
CA TYR A 259 -8.82 15.16 1.36
C TYR A 259 -9.94 14.22 0.92
N THR A 260 -10.52 14.48 -0.23
CA THR A 260 -11.66 13.71 -0.75
C THR A 260 -11.33 13.10 -2.10
N SER A 261 -11.53 11.80 -2.24
CA SER A 261 -11.45 11.04 -3.50
C SER A 261 -12.84 10.55 -3.88
N ASN A 262 -13.32 10.92 -5.06
CA ASN A 262 -14.64 10.54 -5.55
C ASN A 262 -14.60 9.47 -6.65
N GLY A 263 -13.45 9.19 -7.21
CA GLY A 263 -13.29 8.28 -8.33
C GLY A 263 -13.28 6.80 -7.94
N SER A 264 -13.57 5.95 -8.91
CA SER A 264 -13.45 4.50 -8.74
C SER A 264 -11.99 4.07 -8.65
N GLY A 265 -11.67 3.16 -7.71
CA GLY A 265 -10.28 2.74 -7.45
C GLY A 265 -9.38 3.90 -7.02
N SER A 266 -9.95 4.89 -6.34
CA SER A 266 -9.28 6.10 -5.87
C SER A 266 -9.46 6.21 -4.36
N PRO A 267 -8.63 5.51 -3.57
CA PRO A 267 -8.67 5.64 -2.11
C PRO A 267 -8.38 7.07 -1.68
N ALA A 268 -8.76 7.44 -0.45
CA ALA A 268 -8.33 8.71 0.12
C ALA A 268 -6.80 8.76 0.26
N VAL A 269 -6.20 7.62 0.63
CA VAL A 269 -4.75 7.42 0.70
C VAL A 269 -4.34 6.14 -0.03
N TYR A 270 -3.57 6.26 -1.11
CA TYR A 270 -2.82 5.18 -1.75
C TYR A 270 -1.35 5.25 -1.33
N CYS A 271 -0.87 4.23 -0.63
CA CYS A 271 0.40 4.28 0.08
C CYS A 271 1.39 3.21 -0.44
N THR A 272 2.45 3.69 -1.10
CA THR A 272 3.68 2.97 -1.44
C THR A 272 4.89 3.76 -0.95
N ALA A 273 4.77 4.45 0.20
CA ALA A 273 5.76 5.35 0.80
C ALA A 273 5.62 5.32 2.33
N ASP A 274 6.43 6.13 3.02
CA ASP A 274 6.24 6.44 4.43
C ASP A 274 5.38 7.69 4.58
N ILE A 275 4.15 7.53 5.10
CA ILE A 275 3.17 8.61 5.20
C ILE A 275 2.72 8.79 6.66
N ASP A 276 2.86 10.02 7.19
CA ASP A 276 2.33 10.43 8.52
C ASP A 276 1.30 11.54 8.34
N ILE A 277 0.06 11.30 8.79
CA ILE A 277 -1.06 12.24 8.66
C ILE A 277 -1.64 12.53 10.05
N GLN A 278 -1.85 13.80 10.34
CA GLN A 278 -2.40 14.25 11.62
C GLN A 278 -3.51 15.27 11.42
N ASN A 279 -4.54 15.21 12.26
CA ASN A 279 -5.62 16.19 12.35
C ASN A 279 -6.38 16.42 11.02
N ALA A 280 -6.49 15.42 10.16
CA ALA A 280 -7.06 15.55 8.83
C ALA A 280 -8.37 14.77 8.66
N THR A 281 -9.21 15.23 7.73
CA THR A 281 -10.38 14.49 7.27
C THR A 281 -10.09 13.85 5.92
N LEU A 282 -10.21 12.52 5.85
CA LEU A 282 -9.85 11.68 4.73
C LEU A 282 -11.09 10.92 4.26
N THR A 283 -11.54 11.13 3.03
CA THR A 283 -12.80 10.54 2.55
C THR A 283 -12.63 9.95 1.16
N ALA A 284 -13.02 8.68 1.00
CA ALA A 284 -13.23 8.06 -0.30
C ALA A 284 -14.72 7.77 -0.48
N THR A 285 -15.32 8.22 -1.58
CA THR A 285 -16.76 8.03 -1.88
C THR A 285 -17.01 7.00 -2.98
N GLY A 286 -16.00 6.49 -3.63
CA GLY A 286 -16.07 5.50 -4.71
C GLY A 286 -14.99 4.42 -4.62
N SER A 287 -14.37 4.27 -3.45
CA SER A 287 -13.28 3.33 -3.20
C SER A 287 -13.13 3.04 -1.71
N GLU A 288 -12.21 2.15 -1.34
CA GLU A 288 -11.67 2.02 0.00
C GLU A 288 -11.06 3.34 0.50
N ALA A 289 -10.98 3.51 1.82
CA ALA A 289 -10.35 4.70 2.39
C ALA A 289 -8.83 4.65 2.25
N VAL A 290 -8.24 3.49 2.50
CA VAL A 290 -6.77 3.30 2.51
C VAL A 290 -6.39 2.01 1.78
N CYS A 291 -5.34 2.12 0.98
CA CYS A 291 -4.67 1.02 0.34
C CYS A 291 -3.17 1.13 0.58
N ILE A 292 -2.56 0.14 1.25
CA ILE A 292 -1.11 0.08 1.50
C ILE A 292 -0.54 -1.14 0.79
N GLU A 293 0.47 -0.93 -0.04
CA GLU A 293 1.10 -1.99 -0.81
C GLU A 293 2.55 -2.23 -0.37
N GLY A 294 2.86 -3.48 0.00
CA GLY A 294 4.21 -3.95 0.32
C GLY A 294 4.87 -3.25 1.50
N LEU A 295 6.19 -3.13 1.47
CA LEU A 295 7.03 -2.56 2.54
C LEU A 295 6.83 -1.05 2.68
N ASN A 296 5.67 -0.62 3.15
CA ASN A 296 5.32 0.80 3.30
C ASN A 296 4.50 1.03 4.57
N SER A 297 4.44 2.29 5.01
CA SER A 297 3.77 2.64 6.25
C SER A 297 2.83 3.84 6.13
N LEU A 298 1.65 3.71 6.76
CA LEU A 298 0.74 4.82 6.99
C LEU A 298 0.43 4.95 8.48
N LYS A 299 0.68 6.14 9.01
CA LYS A 299 0.33 6.51 10.38
C LYS A 299 -0.68 7.64 10.38
N LEU A 300 -1.79 7.42 11.09
CA LEU A 300 -2.86 8.42 11.30
C LEU A 300 -2.94 8.80 12.78
N THR A 301 -3.00 10.09 13.08
CA THR A 301 -3.19 10.60 14.45
C THR A 301 -4.30 11.65 14.46
N ASP A 302 -5.33 11.43 15.26
CA ASP A 302 -6.49 12.33 15.37
C ASP A 302 -7.12 12.67 14.00
N CYS A 303 -7.28 11.65 13.14
CA CYS A 303 -7.86 11.77 11.81
C CYS A 303 -9.28 11.22 11.73
N ASP A 304 -10.10 11.81 10.86
CA ASP A 304 -11.40 11.25 10.50
C ASP A 304 -11.28 10.56 9.13
N LEU A 305 -11.40 9.22 9.13
CA LEU A 305 -11.24 8.38 7.94
C LEU A 305 -12.58 7.76 7.52
N THR A 306 -12.97 7.93 6.27
CA THR A 306 -14.21 7.35 5.71
C THR A 306 -13.95 6.66 4.39
N GLY A 307 -14.44 5.42 4.24
CA GLY A 307 -14.44 4.66 2.99
C GLY A 307 -15.85 4.25 2.57
N ASP A 308 -16.11 4.26 1.26
CA ASP A 308 -17.35 3.83 0.63
C ASP A 308 -17.03 3.02 -0.64
N MET A 309 -16.47 1.83 -0.43
CA MET A 309 -16.01 0.96 -1.52
C MET A 309 -17.20 0.26 -2.17
N PRO A 310 -17.45 0.44 -3.48
CA PRO A 310 -18.49 -0.30 -4.17
C PRO A 310 -18.10 -1.77 -4.37
N GLU A 311 -19.11 -2.65 -4.46
CA GLU A 311 -18.89 -4.04 -4.88
C GLU A 311 -18.24 -4.10 -6.27
N ASN A 312 -17.30 -5.03 -6.44
CA ASN A 312 -16.62 -5.29 -7.70
C ASN A 312 -16.41 -6.81 -7.87
N GLU A 313 -16.80 -7.35 -9.02
CA GLU A 313 -16.68 -8.79 -9.33
C GLU A 313 -15.25 -9.34 -9.29
N GLN A 314 -14.23 -8.48 -9.35
CA GLN A 314 -12.83 -8.87 -9.22
C GLN A 314 -12.34 -8.93 -7.78
N ASN A 315 -13.15 -8.50 -6.82
CA ASN A 315 -12.83 -8.51 -5.40
C ASN A 315 -13.57 -9.64 -4.69
N ASP A 316 -12.91 -10.31 -3.78
CA ASP A 316 -13.52 -11.36 -2.96
C ASP A 316 -14.48 -10.80 -1.90
N CYS A 317 -14.28 -9.53 -1.53
CA CYS A 317 -15.09 -8.79 -0.58
C CYS A 317 -14.90 -7.28 -0.79
N THR A 318 -15.63 -6.47 -0.05
CA THR A 318 -15.41 -5.02 0.09
C THR A 318 -14.74 -4.75 1.42
N TRP A 319 -13.91 -3.70 1.48
CA TRP A 319 -13.11 -3.33 2.67
C TRP A 319 -12.97 -1.81 2.77
N THR A 320 -12.60 -1.34 3.95
CA THR A 320 -12.31 0.09 4.18
C THR A 320 -10.81 0.36 4.15
N VAL A 321 -10.01 -0.54 4.70
CA VAL A 321 -8.54 -0.48 4.69
C VAL A 321 -7.98 -1.81 4.22
N ILE A 322 -7.08 -1.80 3.24
CA ILE A 322 -6.38 -3.00 2.77
C ILE A 322 -4.86 -2.85 2.88
N LEU A 323 -4.22 -3.92 3.36
CA LEU A 323 -2.78 -4.14 3.30
C LEU A 323 -2.52 -5.36 2.41
N TYR A 324 -1.72 -5.19 1.36
CA TYR A 324 -1.55 -6.24 0.36
C TYR A 324 -0.24 -6.10 -0.42
N GLN A 325 0.08 -7.12 -1.21
CA GLN A 325 1.14 -7.08 -2.21
C GLN A 325 0.56 -7.45 -3.58
N SER A 326 0.60 -6.53 -4.53
CA SER A 326 0.01 -6.74 -5.87
C SER A 326 0.89 -7.58 -6.80
N MET A 327 2.20 -7.65 -6.56
CA MET A 327 3.20 -8.23 -7.47
C MET A 327 3.42 -7.42 -8.75
N SER A 328 2.94 -6.19 -8.83
CA SER A 328 3.14 -5.29 -9.98
C SER A 328 4.58 -4.74 -10.06
N GLY A 329 5.30 -4.76 -8.95
CA GLY A 329 6.61 -4.13 -8.80
C GLY A 329 6.51 -2.62 -8.48
N ASP A 330 5.36 -2.13 -8.06
CA ASP A 330 5.17 -0.75 -7.63
C ASP A 330 5.67 -0.52 -6.22
N SER A 331 5.77 -1.59 -5.43
CA SER A 331 6.29 -1.60 -4.08
C SER A 331 7.23 -2.77 -3.83
N GLU A 332 8.19 -2.60 -2.93
CA GLU A 332 9.03 -3.69 -2.42
C GLU A 332 8.19 -4.64 -1.56
N VAL A 333 8.53 -5.94 -1.62
CA VAL A 333 7.89 -6.95 -0.77
C VAL A 333 8.36 -6.78 0.67
N GLY A 334 7.44 -6.82 1.62
CA GLY A 334 7.75 -6.73 3.04
C GLY A 334 6.53 -6.31 3.86
N ASN A 335 6.76 -5.96 5.12
CA ASN A 335 5.72 -5.67 6.08
C ASN A 335 5.01 -4.33 5.79
N SER A 336 3.73 -4.41 5.42
CA SER A 336 2.84 -3.25 5.31
C SER A 336 2.39 -2.81 6.70
N THR A 337 2.46 -1.52 7.02
CA THR A 337 2.08 -1.03 8.35
C THR A 337 0.96 0.00 8.29
N PHE A 338 -0.13 -0.26 9.02
CA PHE A 338 -1.18 0.70 9.30
C PHE A 338 -1.26 0.99 10.79
N SER A 339 -1.15 2.23 11.17
CA SER A 339 -1.30 2.67 12.57
C SER A 339 -2.29 3.82 12.66
N MET A 340 -3.28 3.72 13.56
CA MET A 340 -4.22 4.80 13.81
C MET A 340 -4.41 5.00 15.32
N THR A 341 -4.27 6.25 15.77
CA THR A 341 -4.46 6.65 17.16
C THR A 341 -5.40 7.84 17.25
N GLY A 342 -6.48 7.70 17.99
CA GLY A 342 -7.53 8.71 18.09
C GLY A 342 -8.29 8.92 16.79
N GLY A 343 -9.22 9.88 16.78
CA GLY A 343 -10.06 10.18 15.64
C GLY A 343 -11.15 9.15 15.37
N SER A 344 -11.66 9.10 14.15
CA SER A 344 -12.76 8.22 13.76
C SER A 344 -12.48 7.45 12.47
N LEU A 345 -13.03 6.22 12.40
CA LEU A 345 -12.97 5.35 11.21
C LEU A 345 -14.38 4.91 10.84
N THR A 346 -14.87 5.34 9.69
CA THR A 346 -16.21 5.02 9.20
C THR A 346 -16.15 4.11 7.97
N SER A 347 -16.72 2.91 8.10
CA SER A 347 -17.00 2.01 6.99
C SER A 347 -18.41 2.23 6.48
N LYS A 348 -18.56 2.62 5.22
CA LYS A 348 -19.86 2.79 4.58
C LYS A 348 -20.38 1.50 3.97
N ASN A 349 -19.48 0.59 3.57
CA ASN A 349 -19.85 -0.64 2.89
C ASN A 349 -18.82 -1.75 3.17
N GLY A 350 -19.28 -2.98 3.43
CA GLY A 350 -18.45 -4.18 3.58
C GLY A 350 -17.75 -4.30 4.92
N GLY A 351 -16.57 -4.88 4.89
CA GLY A 351 -15.72 -5.09 6.05
C GLY A 351 -14.79 -3.91 6.36
N LEU A 352 -14.05 -4.02 7.46
CA LEU A 352 -13.20 -2.92 7.89
C LEU A 352 -11.76 -3.10 7.42
N PHE A 353 -11.05 -4.12 7.93
CA PHE A 353 -9.64 -4.38 7.62
C PHE A 353 -9.49 -5.66 6.81
N TYR A 354 -8.75 -5.59 5.72
CA TYR A 354 -8.38 -6.76 4.93
C TYR A 354 -6.86 -6.82 4.75
N THR A 355 -6.27 -7.99 4.96
CA THR A 355 -4.86 -8.24 4.64
C THR A 355 -4.71 -9.54 3.88
N THR A 356 -3.90 -9.51 2.81
CA THR A 356 -3.71 -10.65 1.90
C THR A 356 -2.39 -10.54 1.14
N ASN A 357 -1.74 -11.67 0.91
CA ASN A 357 -0.50 -11.78 0.12
C ASN A 357 0.64 -10.86 0.61
N THR A 358 0.73 -10.58 1.91
CA THR A 358 1.75 -9.69 2.48
C THR A 358 1.99 -10.01 3.96
N GLU A 359 3.16 -9.60 4.46
CA GLU A 359 3.35 -9.35 5.90
C GLU A 359 2.65 -8.03 6.25
N SER A 360 1.98 -7.97 7.40
CA SER A 360 1.22 -6.79 7.79
C SER A 360 1.21 -6.55 9.29
N THR A 361 1.21 -5.27 9.67
CA THR A 361 1.08 -4.83 11.05
C THR A 361 -0.03 -3.79 11.16
N PHE A 362 -1.01 -4.06 12.01
CA PHE A 362 -2.04 -3.10 12.38
C PHE A 362 -1.87 -2.69 13.85
N TYR A 363 -1.98 -1.41 14.10
CA TYR A 363 -2.07 -0.85 15.44
C TYR A 363 -3.24 0.13 15.53
N LEU A 364 -4.19 -0.14 16.43
CA LEU A 364 -5.30 0.77 16.70
C LEU A 364 -5.31 1.16 18.18
N SER A 365 -5.49 2.45 18.45
CA SER A 365 -5.64 2.96 19.81
C SER A 365 -6.65 4.11 19.87
N ASP A 366 -7.66 3.99 20.71
CA ASP A 366 -8.67 5.04 20.96
C ASP A 366 -9.39 5.54 19.69
N VAL A 367 -9.62 4.68 18.69
CA VAL A 367 -10.31 5.03 17.45
C VAL A 367 -11.81 4.82 17.58
N ASP A 368 -12.61 5.84 17.27
CA ASP A 368 -14.08 5.72 17.22
C ASP A 368 -14.53 5.07 15.91
N ILE A 369 -14.89 3.79 15.96
CA ILE A 369 -15.25 3.00 14.78
C ILE A 369 -16.76 3.02 14.56
N THR A 370 -17.19 3.43 13.37
CA THR A 370 -18.59 3.43 12.93
C THR A 370 -18.77 2.59 11.67
N TYR A 371 -19.76 1.71 11.69
CA TYR A 371 -20.25 0.98 10.54
C TYR A 371 -21.57 1.57 10.07
N SER A 372 -21.83 1.57 8.76
CA SER A 372 -23.16 1.81 8.24
C SER A 372 -24.04 0.56 8.40
N ASP A 373 -24.91 0.26 7.42
CA ASP A 373 -25.91 -0.81 7.55
C ASP A 373 -25.33 -2.25 7.46
N SER A 374 -24.09 -2.41 6.99
CA SER A 374 -23.39 -3.70 6.91
C SER A 374 -22.04 -3.65 7.62
N ASN A 375 -21.75 -4.70 8.35
CA ASN A 375 -20.43 -4.97 8.92
C ASN A 375 -20.12 -6.44 8.61
N ASP A 376 -19.48 -6.69 7.48
CA ASP A 376 -19.23 -8.05 7.01
C ASP A 376 -18.12 -8.73 7.83
N PHE A 377 -17.14 -7.97 8.30
CA PHE A 377 -16.07 -8.41 9.19
C PHE A 377 -15.32 -7.21 9.80
N PHE A 378 -14.71 -7.44 10.95
CA PHE A 378 -13.75 -6.49 11.54
C PHE A 378 -12.38 -6.63 10.88
N LEU A 379 -11.82 -7.85 10.85
CA LEU A 379 -10.55 -8.17 10.19
C LEU A 379 -10.72 -9.42 9.34
N LYS A 380 -10.22 -9.38 8.11
CA LYS A 380 -10.04 -10.55 7.25
C LYS A 380 -8.56 -10.72 6.94
N CYS A 381 -7.94 -11.78 7.50
CA CYS A 381 -6.55 -12.18 7.31
C CYS A 381 -6.54 -13.51 6.56
N THR A 382 -6.58 -13.47 5.23
CA THR A 382 -6.75 -14.68 4.39
C THR A 382 -6.02 -14.57 3.06
N GLY A 383 -5.83 -15.69 2.38
CA GLY A 383 -5.57 -15.69 0.95
C GLY A 383 -6.72 -15.05 0.17
N ASN A 384 -6.48 -14.83 -1.12
CA ASN A 384 -7.44 -14.28 -2.06
C ASN A 384 -7.61 -15.20 -3.28
N SER A 385 -8.69 -14.98 -4.05
CA SER A 385 -9.02 -15.78 -5.24
C SER A 385 -8.04 -15.61 -6.40
N ASN A 386 -7.11 -14.67 -6.31
CA ASN A 386 -6.20 -14.24 -7.36
C ASN A 386 -6.89 -13.62 -8.60
N ALA A 387 -8.12 -13.19 -8.48
CA ALA A 387 -8.83 -12.54 -9.61
C ALA A 387 -8.15 -11.24 -10.08
N ARG A 388 -7.44 -10.56 -9.17
CA ARG A 388 -6.61 -9.38 -9.47
C ARG A 388 -5.15 -9.70 -9.77
N GLY A 389 -4.72 -10.95 -9.73
CA GLY A 389 -3.33 -11.35 -9.91
C GLY A 389 -2.45 -11.15 -8.68
N TRP A 390 -3.03 -11.05 -7.48
CA TRP A 390 -2.28 -10.87 -6.24
C TRP A 390 -1.77 -12.21 -5.70
N GLY A 391 -0.51 -12.51 -5.95
CA GLY A 391 0.16 -13.74 -5.54
C GLY A 391 -0.24 -14.96 -6.36
N GLN A 392 -0.37 -16.10 -5.69
CA GLN A 392 -0.79 -17.36 -6.27
C GLN A 392 -1.97 -17.93 -5.49
N SER A 393 -3.05 -18.28 -6.17
CA SER A 393 -4.23 -18.88 -5.53
C SER A 393 -3.85 -20.07 -4.63
N GLY A 394 -4.29 -20.05 -3.38
CA GLY A 394 -3.98 -21.05 -2.38
C GLY A 394 -2.58 -20.98 -1.77
N ALA A 395 -1.81 -19.93 -2.05
CA ALA A 395 -0.48 -19.66 -1.50
C ALA A 395 -0.21 -18.13 -1.35
N ASN A 396 -1.28 -17.35 -1.23
CA ASN A 396 -1.25 -15.89 -1.11
C ASN A 396 -1.91 -15.43 0.21
N GLY A 397 -1.65 -16.15 1.29
CA GLY A 397 -2.03 -15.78 2.64
C GLY A 397 -1.35 -14.50 3.11
N ALA A 398 -1.72 -14.04 4.29
CA ALA A 398 -1.08 -12.93 4.97
C ALA A 398 -0.35 -13.42 6.23
N ASP A 399 0.68 -12.67 6.66
CA ASP A 399 1.30 -12.79 7.97
C ASP A 399 1.02 -11.50 8.73
N CYS A 400 0.10 -11.56 9.70
CA CYS A 400 -0.52 -10.37 10.30
C CYS A 400 -0.31 -10.29 11.81
N ILE A 401 0.22 -9.16 12.26
CA ILE A 401 0.20 -8.77 13.67
C ILE A 401 -0.84 -7.65 13.84
N PHE A 402 -1.87 -7.89 14.66
CA PHE A 402 -2.90 -6.92 14.97
C PHE A 402 -2.90 -6.59 16.45
N THR A 403 -2.65 -5.32 16.81
CA THR A 403 -2.70 -4.86 18.18
C THR A 403 -3.84 -3.86 18.39
N ALA A 404 -4.77 -4.21 19.27
CA ALA A 404 -5.82 -3.33 19.76
C ALA A 404 -5.44 -2.81 21.16
N ASP A 405 -5.27 -1.48 21.31
CA ASP A 405 -4.84 -0.81 22.53
C ASP A 405 -5.93 0.15 22.99
N ASN A 406 -6.64 -0.16 24.06
CA ASN A 406 -7.81 0.59 24.55
C ASN A 406 -8.84 0.82 23.43
N GLN A 407 -9.17 -0.26 22.69
CA GLN A 407 -9.94 -0.18 21.45
C GLN A 407 -11.22 -1.01 21.52
N ASP A 408 -12.36 -0.37 21.22
CA ASP A 408 -13.63 -1.05 21.01
C ASP A 408 -13.75 -1.52 19.55
N MET A 409 -14.07 -2.81 19.37
CA MET A 409 -14.14 -3.47 18.06
C MET A 409 -15.44 -4.27 17.95
N THR A 410 -16.07 -4.24 16.79
CA THR A 410 -17.26 -5.04 16.48
C THR A 410 -17.14 -5.67 15.11
N GLY A 411 -17.46 -6.95 15.00
CA GLY A 411 -17.40 -7.77 13.78
C GLY A 411 -16.49 -8.96 13.94
N ASP A 412 -16.63 -9.91 13.03
CA ASP A 412 -15.86 -11.14 13.08
C ASP A 412 -14.41 -10.93 12.60
N VAL A 413 -13.51 -11.73 13.18
CA VAL A 413 -12.13 -11.89 12.72
C VAL A 413 -12.07 -13.17 11.89
N ILE A 414 -11.82 -13.02 10.60
CA ILE A 414 -11.80 -14.11 9.63
C ILE A 414 -10.34 -14.45 9.29
N TRP A 415 -9.99 -15.72 9.33
CA TRP A 415 -8.65 -16.19 9.01
C TRP A 415 -8.69 -17.53 8.26
N ASP A 416 -7.59 -17.95 7.63
CA ASP A 416 -7.47 -19.22 6.94
C ASP A 416 -6.15 -19.96 7.26
N SER A 417 -6.05 -21.22 6.85
CA SER A 417 -4.89 -22.08 7.16
C SER A 417 -3.64 -21.76 6.33
N ILE A 418 -3.66 -20.79 5.43
CA ILE A 418 -2.47 -20.32 4.69
C ILE A 418 -2.01 -18.95 5.16
N SER A 419 -2.63 -18.40 6.22
CA SER A 419 -2.29 -17.11 6.81
C SER A 419 -1.92 -17.27 8.27
N ASP A 420 -1.02 -16.43 8.75
CA ASP A 420 -0.60 -16.33 10.14
C ASP A 420 -1.20 -15.09 10.77
N LEU A 421 -1.87 -15.21 11.92
CA LEU A 421 -2.49 -14.10 12.63
C LEU A 421 -2.12 -14.13 14.11
N ASP A 422 -1.42 -13.10 14.57
CA ASP A 422 -1.27 -12.78 15.98
C ASP A 422 -2.15 -11.57 16.33
N PHE A 423 -3.16 -11.78 17.17
CA PHE A 423 -4.13 -10.76 17.57
C PHE A 423 -4.01 -10.46 19.06
N ASP A 424 -3.58 -9.25 19.41
CA ASP A 424 -3.36 -8.82 20.78
C ASP A 424 -4.38 -7.77 21.23
N MET A 425 -5.08 -8.02 22.33
CA MET A 425 -6.00 -7.09 22.98
C MET A 425 -5.41 -6.62 24.30
N VAL A 426 -5.11 -5.33 24.39
CA VAL A 426 -4.45 -4.73 25.55
C VAL A 426 -5.16 -3.47 26.05
N ASN A 427 -4.89 -3.12 27.29
CA ASN A 427 -5.29 -1.85 27.95
C ASN A 427 -6.80 -1.56 27.95
N GLY A 428 -7.65 -2.58 28.07
CA GLY A 428 -9.10 -2.42 28.17
C GLY A 428 -9.85 -2.56 26.86
N SER A 429 -9.20 -3.15 25.84
CA SER A 429 -9.83 -3.38 24.55
C SER A 429 -11.02 -4.34 24.63
N THR A 430 -12.03 -4.10 23.82
CA THR A 430 -13.22 -4.95 23.71
C THR A 430 -13.41 -5.42 22.28
N LEU A 431 -13.59 -6.74 22.08
CA LEU A 431 -14.03 -7.31 20.81
C LEU A 431 -15.43 -7.91 20.96
N ILE A 432 -16.37 -7.51 20.11
CA ILE A 432 -17.70 -8.11 19.96
C ILE A 432 -17.72 -8.83 18.61
N GLY A 433 -17.49 -10.15 18.60
CA GLY A 433 -17.36 -10.91 17.35
C GLY A 433 -16.98 -12.37 17.60
N ALA A 434 -16.76 -13.09 16.52
CA ALA A 434 -16.26 -14.46 16.49
C ALA A 434 -14.94 -14.55 15.74
N PHE A 435 -14.14 -15.58 16.03
CA PHE A 435 -12.99 -15.97 15.19
C PHE A 435 -13.42 -17.08 14.24
N VAL A 436 -13.50 -16.76 12.95
CA VAL A 436 -14.05 -17.66 11.93
C VAL A 436 -12.94 -18.13 11.00
N GLN A 437 -12.76 -19.44 10.91
CA GLN A 437 -11.85 -20.03 9.93
C GLN A 437 -12.58 -20.19 8.59
N ASP A 438 -12.07 -19.52 7.54
CA ASP A 438 -12.64 -19.54 6.18
C ASP A 438 -11.60 -20.04 5.17
N GLU A 439 -11.71 -21.29 4.76
CA GLU A 439 -10.78 -21.95 3.83
C GLU A 439 -11.10 -21.70 2.35
N SER A 440 -12.01 -20.79 2.03
CA SER A 440 -12.51 -20.59 0.65
C SER A 440 -11.40 -20.30 -0.35
N ASN A 441 -10.33 -19.58 0.06
CA ASN A 441 -9.18 -19.22 -0.78
C ASN A 441 -7.89 -19.95 -0.39
N ALA A 442 -7.93 -20.88 0.59
CA ALA A 442 -6.74 -21.54 1.11
C ALA A 442 -6.23 -22.71 0.23
N GLY A 443 -6.89 -23.02 -0.88
CA GLY A 443 -6.45 -24.06 -1.81
C GLY A 443 -6.42 -25.44 -1.18
N ASN A 444 -5.22 -25.99 -0.96
CA ASN A 444 -5.04 -27.28 -0.27
C ASN A 444 -4.86 -27.13 1.24
N GLY A 445 -4.97 -25.91 1.78
CA GLY A 445 -4.65 -25.56 3.14
C GLY A 445 -3.13 -25.48 3.39
N GLY A 446 -2.78 -25.02 4.58
CA GLY A 446 -1.39 -24.83 5.03
C GLY A 446 -1.21 -25.14 6.50
N ASN A 447 -0.22 -24.51 7.11
CA ASN A 447 0.07 -24.59 8.54
C ASN A 447 -0.10 -23.23 9.23
N GLY A 448 -0.87 -22.33 8.61
CA GLY A 448 -1.20 -21.04 9.16
C GLY A 448 -2.00 -21.15 10.45
N TYR A 449 -2.06 -20.07 11.19
CA TYR A 449 -2.63 -20.05 12.54
C TYR A 449 -3.35 -18.73 12.83
N ALA A 450 -4.22 -18.78 13.86
CA ALA A 450 -4.73 -17.60 14.54
C ALA A 450 -4.49 -17.72 16.04
N ASN A 451 -3.69 -16.84 16.58
CA ASN A 451 -3.41 -16.71 18.01
C ASN A 451 -4.11 -15.49 18.56
N LEU A 452 -4.77 -15.62 19.71
CA LEU A 452 -5.39 -14.52 20.42
C LEU A 452 -4.80 -14.38 21.83
N THR A 453 -4.33 -13.18 22.14
CA THR A 453 -3.92 -12.79 23.50
C THR A 453 -4.87 -11.73 24.04
N ILE A 454 -5.46 -11.99 25.23
CA ILE A 454 -6.33 -11.04 25.92
C ILE A 454 -5.68 -10.67 27.24
N ASP A 455 -5.33 -9.40 27.43
CA ASP A 455 -4.78 -8.94 28.71
C ASP A 455 -5.83 -8.88 29.82
N LYS A 456 -5.39 -8.66 31.07
CA LYS A 456 -6.24 -8.66 32.27
C LYS A 456 -7.34 -7.60 32.30
N THR A 457 -7.28 -6.62 31.40
CA THR A 457 -8.22 -5.50 31.37
C THR A 457 -9.18 -5.57 30.19
N SER A 458 -8.89 -6.45 29.23
CA SER A 458 -9.62 -6.57 27.97
C SER A 458 -10.73 -7.62 28.02
N THR A 459 -11.71 -7.50 27.14
CA THR A 459 -12.92 -8.33 27.11
C THR A 459 -13.22 -8.81 25.70
N TRP A 460 -13.47 -10.11 25.53
CA TRP A 460 -14.04 -10.67 24.32
C TRP A 460 -15.49 -11.10 24.54
N ILE A 461 -16.41 -10.43 23.86
CA ILE A 461 -17.85 -10.76 23.82
C ILE A 461 -18.08 -11.64 22.59
N VAL A 462 -18.24 -12.94 22.82
CA VAL A 462 -18.36 -13.96 21.75
C VAL A 462 -19.77 -13.94 21.17
N THR A 463 -19.87 -13.82 19.86
CA THR A 463 -21.15 -13.75 19.13
C THR A 463 -21.45 -14.98 18.28
N GLY A 464 -20.47 -15.89 18.14
CA GLY A 464 -20.58 -17.12 17.34
C GLY A 464 -19.58 -18.18 17.77
N ASP A 465 -19.76 -19.42 17.27
CA ASP A 465 -18.75 -20.47 17.43
C ASP A 465 -17.42 -19.98 16.81
N SER A 466 -16.33 -20.18 17.54
CA SER A 466 -15.03 -19.63 17.18
C SER A 466 -13.95 -20.72 17.11
N THR A 467 -13.00 -20.56 16.22
CA THR A 467 -11.85 -21.46 16.05
C THR A 467 -10.55 -20.66 16.08
N LEU A 468 -9.61 -21.07 16.92
CA LEU A 468 -8.29 -20.47 17.08
C LEU A 468 -7.23 -21.57 17.17
N SER A 469 -6.00 -21.27 16.81
CA SER A 469 -4.85 -22.15 17.07
C SER A 469 -4.41 -22.02 18.53
N SER A 470 -4.32 -20.80 19.04
CA SER A 470 -3.92 -20.55 20.43
C SER A 470 -4.76 -19.45 21.07
N LEU A 471 -5.12 -19.65 22.34
CA LEU A 471 -5.79 -18.63 23.15
C LEU A 471 -5.05 -18.47 24.49
N THR A 472 -4.47 -17.29 24.69
CA THR A 472 -3.90 -16.85 25.97
C THR A 472 -4.84 -15.85 26.62
N ASN A 473 -5.54 -16.25 27.68
CA ASN A 473 -6.56 -15.44 28.33
C ASN A 473 -6.17 -15.01 29.74
N HIS A 474 -5.98 -13.71 29.92
CA HIS A 474 -5.85 -13.07 31.24
C HIS A 474 -7.05 -12.16 31.55
N GLY A 475 -7.98 -11.97 30.60
CA GLY A 475 -9.11 -11.03 30.67
C GLY A 475 -10.45 -11.74 30.87
N LEU A 476 -11.49 -11.15 30.30
CA LEU A 476 -12.86 -11.66 30.37
C LEU A 476 -13.30 -12.23 29.00
N ILE A 477 -13.87 -13.44 29.01
CA ILE A 477 -14.55 -14.02 27.84
C ILE A 477 -15.97 -14.40 28.24
N GLU A 478 -16.96 -13.80 27.59
CA GLU A 478 -18.38 -14.04 27.81
C GLU A 478 -19.20 -13.88 26.53
N ASP A 479 -20.44 -14.33 26.50
CA ASP A 479 -21.39 -13.97 25.44
C ASP A 479 -22.13 -12.67 25.75
N ALA A 480 -22.97 -12.21 24.82
CA ALA A 480 -23.74 -10.98 24.98
C ALA A 480 -24.74 -10.99 26.15
N ASP A 481 -25.07 -12.16 26.71
CA ASP A 481 -25.89 -12.31 27.92
C ASP A 481 -25.04 -12.39 29.19
N GLY A 482 -23.72 -12.24 29.11
CA GLY A 482 -22.78 -12.37 30.23
C GLY A 482 -22.55 -13.81 30.69
N LYS A 483 -22.82 -14.82 29.83
CA LYS A 483 -22.60 -16.21 30.13
C LYS A 483 -21.19 -16.64 29.74
N THR A 484 -20.57 -17.45 30.57
CA THR A 484 -19.28 -18.08 30.26
C THR A 484 -19.38 -18.94 29.00
N VAL A 485 -18.43 -18.79 28.08
CA VAL A 485 -18.36 -19.55 26.82
C VAL A 485 -17.58 -20.85 27.07
N THR A 486 -18.05 -21.96 26.50
CA THR A 486 -17.34 -23.23 26.58
C THR A 486 -16.07 -23.19 25.73
N ILE A 487 -14.91 -23.51 26.30
CA ILE A 487 -13.66 -23.67 25.58
C ILE A 487 -13.30 -25.16 25.55
N LYS A 488 -13.02 -25.69 24.36
CA LYS A 488 -12.63 -27.09 24.17
C LYS A 488 -11.42 -27.20 23.25
N ASP A 489 -10.68 -28.30 23.39
CA ASP A 489 -9.62 -28.62 22.43
C ASP A 489 -10.19 -29.20 21.12
N ALA A 490 -9.34 -29.38 20.11
CA ALA A 490 -9.71 -29.97 18.82
C ALA A 490 -10.24 -31.42 18.91
N ASN A 491 -9.97 -32.13 20.03
CA ASN A 491 -10.50 -33.48 20.29
C ASN A 491 -11.86 -33.43 20.98
N GLY A 492 -12.37 -32.26 21.32
CA GLY A 492 -13.63 -32.04 22.02
C GLY A 492 -13.54 -32.16 23.55
N ASN A 493 -12.33 -32.24 24.14
CA ASN A 493 -12.19 -32.19 25.58
C ASN A 493 -12.45 -30.75 26.08
N VAL A 494 -13.35 -30.63 27.07
CA VAL A 494 -13.69 -29.33 27.66
C VAL A 494 -12.55 -28.86 28.54
N LEU A 495 -12.02 -27.66 28.25
CA LEU A 495 -10.98 -26.96 29.00
C LEU A 495 -11.60 -25.95 29.98
N VAL A 496 -12.65 -25.24 29.55
CA VAL A 496 -13.50 -24.39 30.37
C VAL A 496 -14.96 -24.76 30.14
N ASP A 497 -15.69 -25.09 31.20
CA ASP A 497 -17.12 -25.41 31.13
C ASP A 497 -17.96 -24.12 31.20
N GLY A 498 -18.75 -23.89 30.17
CA GLY A 498 -19.56 -22.68 30.00
C GLY A 498 -21.06 -22.94 29.94
N THR A 499 -21.83 -21.87 30.00
CA THR A 499 -23.30 -21.87 29.92
C THR A 499 -23.83 -21.14 28.68
N SER A 500 -22.96 -20.57 27.88
CA SER A 500 -23.29 -19.97 26.60
C SER A 500 -23.72 -21.04 25.58
N ASN A 501 -24.43 -20.61 24.55
CA ASN A 501 -24.73 -21.46 23.39
C ASN A 501 -23.53 -21.57 22.43
N TYR A 502 -22.54 -20.70 22.58
CA TYR A 502 -21.35 -20.66 21.71
C TYR A 502 -20.20 -21.49 22.31
N THR A 503 -19.31 -21.92 21.44
CA THR A 503 -18.13 -22.69 21.79
C THR A 503 -16.90 -22.08 21.11
N ILE A 504 -15.78 -22.03 21.83
CA ILE A 504 -14.46 -21.72 21.31
C ILE A 504 -13.68 -23.04 21.21
N THR A 505 -13.19 -23.35 20.01
CA THR A 505 -12.31 -24.51 19.74
C THR A 505 -10.88 -24.01 19.58
N VAL A 506 -9.93 -24.64 20.28
CA VAL A 506 -8.51 -24.24 20.28
C VAL A 506 -7.60 -25.45 20.19
N ASP A 507 -6.39 -25.31 19.63
CA ASP A 507 -5.33 -26.32 19.72
C ASP A 507 -4.58 -26.17 21.05
N SER A 508 -4.41 -24.94 21.55
CA SER A 508 -3.83 -24.66 22.86
C SER A 508 -4.56 -23.58 23.62
N TYR A 509 -4.66 -23.73 24.95
CA TYR A 509 -5.27 -22.77 25.86
C TYR A 509 -4.38 -22.52 27.07
N THR A 510 -4.17 -21.24 27.37
CA THR A 510 -3.48 -20.79 28.58
C THR A 510 -4.37 -19.81 29.33
N GLU A 511 -4.64 -20.10 30.60
CA GLU A 511 -5.34 -19.19 31.54
C GLU A 511 -4.35 -18.80 32.65
N ALA A 512 -4.30 -17.52 33.02
CA ALA A 512 -3.41 -17.02 34.07
C ALA A 512 -4.17 -16.54 35.30
#